data_deb9c4b05878c2c8db295c0004c25531
#
_entry.id   deb9c4b05878c2c8db295c0004c25531
#
_cell.length_a   1.000
_cell.length_b   1.000
_cell.length_c   1.000
_cell.angle_alpha   90.00
_cell.angle_beta   90.00
_cell.angle_gamma   90.00
#
_symmetry.space_group_name_H-M   'P 1'
#
loop_
_entity.id
_entity.type
_entity.pdbx_description
1 polymer ?
#
loop_
_entity_poly.entity_id
_entity_poly.type
_entity_poly.pdbx_seq_one_letter_code
_entity_poly.pdbx_strand_id
1 'polypeptide(L)'
;ILVGDTCYCSYFMIALLLERRVDVVFPQHQRRKTDYATGKRLGEQDHVVTWDKPERPDWMDQETYERMPDRITVRELTVEIATPTSRASELTLVTTLTKPNKYPKSEVGDLYGERWNAEVDIRSSKITMNMEDLRGQFPDMVRKEIWVHCLAYNLIRKAMATAAVVHERTPRTISFAGALQTVSGMMTYASILDSAALSAFIDQKLVSIASHRVGNRPNRIEPRAVKRRPKNQQLLTRPREEARAMLRRDPGAVL
;
A
#
# COMPACT_ATOMS: atom_id res chain seq x y z
N ILE A 1 3.13 1.14 14.11
CA ILE A 1 2.68 2.26 13.28
C ILE A 1 2.06 1.70 12.02
N LEU A 2 0.86 2.16 11.66
CA LEU A 2 0.21 1.87 10.38
C LEU A 2 0.39 3.05 9.44
N VAL A 3 1.01 2.81 8.29
CA VAL A 3 1.12 3.77 7.19
C VAL A 3 0.07 3.40 6.14
N GLY A 4 -0.79 4.33 5.77
CA GLY A 4 -1.91 4.04 4.86
C GLY A 4 -2.16 5.14 3.84
N ASP A 5 -3.19 4.93 3.03
CA ASP A 5 -3.62 5.89 2.02
C ASP A 5 -4.63 6.89 2.60
N THR A 6 -4.93 7.94 1.85
CA THR A 6 -5.88 9.01 2.18
C THR A 6 -7.27 8.49 2.62
N CYS A 7 -7.74 7.36 2.07
CA CYS A 7 -9.03 6.77 2.43
C CYS A 7 -9.10 6.30 3.89
N TYR A 8 -7.95 6.05 4.54
CA TYR A 8 -7.88 5.67 5.95
C TYR A 8 -7.86 6.88 6.90
N CYS A 9 -7.65 8.10 6.40
CA CYS A 9 -7.58 9.32 7.19
C CYS A 9 -8.97 9.79 7.62
N SER A 10 -9.60 9.07 8.52
CA SER A 10 -10.87 9.43 9.13
C SER A 10 -10.78 9.39 10.65
N TYR A 11 -11.62 10.19 11.32
CA TYR A 11 -11.70 10.20 12.77
C TYR A 11 -11.88 8.80 13.36
N PHE A 12 -12.87 8.07 12.88
CA PHE A 12 -13.24 6.75 13.41
C PHE A 12 -12.15 5.69 13.16
N MET A 13 -11.51 5.72 12.00
CA MET A 13 -10.41 4.79 11.72
C MET A 13 -9.23 5.05 12.66
N ILE A 14 -8.86 6.31 12.87
CA ILE A 14 -7.78 6.69 13.78
C ILE A 14 -8.14 6.31 15.22
N ALA A 15 -9.37 6.59 15.68
CA ALA A 15 -9.83 6.24 17.01
C ALA A 15 -9.80 4.71 17.27
N LEU A 16 -10.28 3.90 16.31
CA LEU A 16 -10.24 2.43 16.38
C LEU A 16 -8.81 1.87 16.41
N LEU A 17 -7.88 2.51 15.72
CA LEU A 17 -6.47 2.09 15.72
C LEU A 17 -5.79 2.48 17.04
N LEU A 18 -6.09 3.67 17.59
CA LEU A 18 -5.60 4.11 18.88
C LEU A 18 -6.08 3.20 20.03
N GLU A 19 -7.33 2.73 19.99
CA GLU A 19 -7.87 1.72 20.91
C GLU A 19 -7.01 0.45 20.91
N ARG A 20 -6.48 0.08 19.74
CA ARG A 20 -5.57 -1.05 19.55
C ARG A 20 -4.09 -0.72 19.79
N ARG A 21 -3.78 0.48 20.29
CA ARG A 21 -2.42 0.99 20.49
C ARG A 21 -1.58 1.00 19.20
N VAL A 22 -2.23 1.27 18.07
CA VAL A 22 -1.58 1.40 16.76
C VAL A 22 -1.54 2.88 16.40
N ASP A 23 -0.33 3.41 16.32
CA ASP A 23 -0.09 4.74 15.77
C ASP A 23 -0.28 4.75 14.25
N VAL A 24 -0.61 5.92 13.69
CA VAL A 24 -0.92 6.07 12.27
C VAL A 24 -0.12 7.17 11.59
N VAL A 25 0.11 7.01 10.29
CA VAL A 25 0.59 8.06 9.39
C VAL A 25 -0.21 7.95 8.09
N PHE A 26 -1.09 8.92 7.85
CA PHE A 26 -1.97 8.96 6.67
C PHE A 26 -1.90 10.33 5.99
N PRO A 27 -2.04 10.41 4.65
CA PRO A 27 -2.30 11.69 4.00
C PRO A 27 -3.66 12.23 4.44
N GLN A 28 -3.72 13.53 4.62
CA GLN A 28 -4.95 14.21 4.96
C GLN A 28 -6.02 13.97 3.90
N HIS A 29 -7.26 13.73 4.36
CA HIS A 29 -8.39 13.58 3.45
C HIS A 29 -8.72 14.92 2.75
N GLN A 30 -8.98 14.88 1.46
CA GLN A 30 -9.22 16.05 0.60
C GLN A 30 -10.31 17.02 1.08
N ARG A 31 -11.29 16.53 1.83
CA ARG A 31 -12.39 17.34 2.39
C ARG A 31 -11.98 18.13 3.63
N ARG A 32 -10.84 17.81 4.25
CA ARG A 32 -10.33 18.49 5.44
C ARG A 32 -9.29 19.52 5.02
N LYS A 33 -9.40 20.71 5.59
CA LYS A 33 -8.41 21.78 5.41
C LYS A 33 -7.65 21.93 6.71
N THR A 34 -6.33 21.95 6.64
CA THR A 34 -5.47 22.26 7.79
C THR A 34 -5.37 23.76 7.96
N ASP A 35 -5.54 24.22 9.21
CA ASP A 35 -5.26 25.60 9.61
C ASP A 35 -4.13 25.59 10.65
N TYR A 36 -2.92 25.87 10.21
CA TYR A 36 -1.73 25.90 11.05
C TYR A 36 -1.69 27.05 12.06
N ALA A 37 -2.68 27.94 12.05
CA ALA A 37 -2.85 28.96 13.08
C ALA A 37 -3.51 28.40 14.35
N THR A 38 -4.13 27.24 14.27
CA THR A 38 -4.83 26.59 15.39
C THR A 38 -3.96 25.54 16.07
N GLY A 39 -4.32 25.15 17.30
CA GLY A 39 -3.66 24.11 18.06
C GLY A 39 -2.26 24.50 18.58
N LYS A 40 -1.46 23.50 18.92
CA LYS A 40 -0.10 23.68 19.42
C LYS A 40 0.90 23.62 18.28
N ARG A 41 1.49 24.74 17.92
CA ARG A 41 2.54 24.81 16.89
C ARG A 41 3.80 24.07 17.34
N LEU A 42 4.34 23.22 16.47
CA LEU A 42 5.61 22.50 16.66
C LEU A 42 6.72 23.03 15.75
N GLY A 43 6.35 23.60 14.59
CA GLY A 43 7.28 24.12 13.60
C GLY A 43 6.54 24.78 12.44
N GLU A 44 7.24 24.99 11.33
CA GLU A 44 6.64 25.48 10.10
C GLU A 44 5.78 24.38 9.47
N GLN A 45 4.48 24.70 9.23
CA GLN A 45 3.51 23.71 8.71
C GLN A 45 3.53 22.39 9.51
N ASP A 46 3.56 22.51 10.85
CA ASP A 46 3.61 21.39 11.77
C ASP A 46 2.97 21.80 13.11
N HIS A 47 1.85 21.17 13.45
CA HIS A 47 1.12 21.45 14.68
C HIS A 47 0.38 20.22 15.22
N VAL A 48 0.02 20.28 16.51
CA VAL A 48 -0.85 19.28 17.15
C VAL A 48 -2.21 19.92 17.37
N VAL A 49 -3.24 19.24 16.89
CA VAL A 49 -4.64 19.66 17.01
C VAL A 49 -5.49 18.55 17.63
N THR A 50 -6.62 18.97 18.15
CA THR A 50 -7.65 18.05 18.63
C THR A 50 -8.80 18.02 17.65
N TRP A 51 -9.18 16.84 17.22
CA TRP A 51 -10.36 16.60 16.39
C TRP A 51 -11.52 16.19 17.29
N ASP A 52 -12.67 16.85 17.15
CA ASP A 52 -13.92 16.44 17.79
C ASP A 52 -14.54 15.25 17.04
N LYS A 53 -15.26 14.39 17.80
CA LYS A 53 -15.98 13.25 17.24
C LYS A 53 -17.10 13.71 16.30
N PRO A 54 -17.08 13.29 15.02
CA PRO A 54 -18.16 13.59 14.09
C PRO A 54 -19.45 12.85 14.45
N GLU A 55 -20.55 13.21 13.82
CA GLU A 55 -21.79 12.46 13.90
C GLU A 55 -21.59 10.99 13.50
N ARG A 56 -22.44 10.13 14.08
CA ARG A 56 -22.37 8.69 13.83
C ARG A 56 -22.63 8.39 12.35
N PRO A 57 -21.71 7.70 11.66
CA PRO A 57 -21.95 7.28 10.29
C PRO A 57 -22.89 6.06 10.24
N ASP A 58 -23.64 5.91 9.15
CA ASP A 58 -24.65 4.84 8.96
C ASP A 58 -24.08 3.43 9.10
N TRP A 59 -22.81 3.24 8.75
CA TRP A 59 -22.14 1.93 8.82
C TRP A 59 -21.68 1.52 10.23
N MET A 60 -21.75 2.43 11.22
CA MET A 60 -21.30 2.18 12.60
C MET A 60 -22.52 1.96 13.51
N ASP A 61 -22.49 0.88 14.29
CA ASP A 61 -23.50 0.64 15.32
C ASP A 61 -23.38 1.64 16.48
N GLN A 62 -24.47 1.80 17.24
CA GLN A 62 -24.55 2.79 18.31
C GLN A 62 -23.56 2.49 19.45
N GLU A 63 -23.41 1.23 19.83
CA GLU A 63 -22.52 0.81 20.92
C GLU A 63 -21.06 1.15 20.59
N THR A 64 -20.62 0.82 19.38
CA THR A 64 -19.28 1.16 18.89
C THR A 64 -19.07 2.68 18.85
N TYR A 65 -20.08 3.45 18.41
CA TYR A 65 -19.98 4.89 18.38
C TYR A 65 -19.86 5.51 19.78
N GLU A 66 -20.66 5.06 20.75
CA GLU A 66 -20.64 5.57 22.13
C GLU A 66 -19.30 5.28 22.83
N ARG A 67 -18.68 4.13 22.52
CA ARG A 67 -17.36 3.75 23.05
C ARG A 67 -16.23 4.60 22.49
N MET A 68 -16.39 5.21 21.31
CA MET A 68 -15.36 6.06 20.73
C MET A 68 -15.11 7.31 21.59
N PRO A 69 -13.86 7.77 21.73
CA PRO A 69 -13.55 8.99 22.47
C PRO A 69 -14.25 10.19 21.82
N ASP A 70 -14.62 11.20 22.62
CA ASP A 70 -15.23 12.43 22.09
C ASP A 70 -14.23 13.30 21.35
N ARG A 71 -12.93 13.12 21.62
CA ARG A 71 -11.82 13.85 21.00
C ARG A 71 -10.61 12.97 20.79
N ILE A 72 -9.93 13.17 19.68
CA ILE A 72 -8.61 12.59 19.43
C ILE A 72 -7.59 13.69 19.18
N THR A 73 -6.37 13.46 19.65
CA THR A 73 -5.25 14.37 19.39
C THR A 73 -4.43 13.83 18.24
N VAL A 74 -4.23 14.65 17.22
CA VAL A 74 -3.42 14.31 16.04
C VAL A 74 -2.41 15.43 15.76
N ARG A 75 -1.36 15.09 15.05
CA ARG A 75 -0.40 16.02 14.49
C ARG A 75 -0.64 16.12 12.99
N GLU A 76 -0.82 17.32 12.48
CA GLU A 76 -0.90 17.63 11.07
C GLU A 76 0.41 18.30 10.65
N LEU A 77 1.05 17.80 9.59
CA LEU A 77 2.33 18.32 9.12
C LEU A 77 2.42 18.22 7.60
N THR A 78 2.91 19.27 6.94
CA THR A 78 3.18 19.22 5.49
C THR A 78 4.63 18.85 5.25
N VAL A 79 4.85 17.82 4.45
CA VAL A 79 6.17 17.30 4.07
C VAL A 79 6.35 17.35 2.56
N GLU A 80 7.57 17.56 2.12
CA GLU A 80 7.95 17.32 0.73
C GLU A 80 8.28 15.84 0.55
N ILE A 81 7.60 15.20 -0.39
CA ILE A 81 7.86 13.80 -0.73
C ILE A 81 8.55 13.76 -2.06
N ALA A 82 9.84 13.46 -2.04
CA ALA A 82 10.62 13.17 -3.22
C ALA A 82 10.28 11.78 -3.77
N THR A 83 9.13 11.62 -4.44
CA THR A 83 8.89 10.41 -5.21
C THR A 83 9.27 10.65 -6.67
N PRO A 84 10.01 9.73 -7.30
CA PRO A 84 10.47 9.90 -8.69
C PRO A 84 9.33 10.09 -9.72
N THR A 85 8.08 9.90 -9.32
CA THR A 85 6.91 9.90 -10.20
C THR A 85 5.76 10.79 -9.71
N SER A 86 5.85 11.42 -8.55
CA SER A 86 4.79 12.30 -8.03
C SER A 86 4.99 13.74 -8.46
N ARG A 87 3.92 14.35 -8.98
CA ARG A 87 3.85 15.80 -9.23
C ARG A 87 3.58 16.62 -7.94
N ALA A 88 3.19 15.96 -6.86
CA ALA A 88 2.94 16.61 -5.59
C ALA A 88 4.27 16.73 -4.84
N SER A 89 4.87 17.91 -4.85
CA SER A 89 6.03 18.23 -4.03
C SER A 89 5.67 18.28 -2.54
N GLU A 90 4.44 18.63 -2.21
CA GLU A 90 3.98 18.82 -0.83
C GLU A 90 2.78 17.91 -0.53
N LEU A 91 2.81 17.29 0.64
CA LEU A 91 1.73 16.46 1.15
C LEU A 91 1.50 16.73 2.63
N THR A 92 0.24 17.03 2.99
CA THR A 92 -0.14 17.12 4.40
C THR A 92 -0.41 15.73 4.95
N LEU A 93 0.31 15.35 5.99
CA LEU A 93 0.16 14.10 6.72
C LEU A 93 -0.56 14.35 8.04
N VAL A 94 -1.35 13.38 8.45
CA VAL A 94 -2.02 13.28 9.76
C VAL A 94 -1.44 12.08 10.49
N THR A 95 -0.98 12.29 11.72
CA THR A 95 -0.37 11.22 12.52
C THR A 95 -0.72 11.34 14.00
N THR A 96 -0.68 10.23 14.71
CA THR A 96 -0.77 10.18 16.17
C THR A 96 0.59 10.33 16.86
N LEU A 97 1.68 10.42 16.10
CA LEU A 97 3.05 10.63 16.58
C LEU A 97 3.29 12.10 16.92
N THR A 98 2.74 12.53 18.06
CA THR A 98 2.67 13.97 18.44
C THR A 98 3.95 14.56 19.04
N LYS A 99 4.98 13.75 19.33
CA LYS A 99 6.22 14.19 19.99
C LYS A 99 7.31 14.51 18.96
N PRO A 100 7.58 15.79 18.61
CA PRO A 100 8.50 16.15 17.52
C PRO A 100 9.95 15.73 17.79
N ASN A 101 10.40 15.74 19.06
CA ASN A 101 11.75 15.31 19.45
C ASN A 101 11.97 13.79 19.25
N LYS A 102 10.91 13.00 19.35
CA LYS A 102 10.97 11.54 19.13
C LYS A 102 10.69 11.16 17.69
N TYR A 103 9.87 11.97 17.01
CA TYR A 103 9.41 11.76 15.64
C TYR A 103 9.56 13.06 14.86
N PRO A 104 10.80 13.39 14.42
CA PRO A 104 11.05 14.56 13.60
C PRO A 104 10.18 14.59 12.34
N LYS A 105 9.83 15.79 11.86
CA LYS A 105 8.99 15.97 10.68
C LYS A 105 9.54 15.24 9.44
N SER A 106 10.86 15.30 9.24
CA SER A 106 11.56 14.61 8.15
C SER A 106 11.38 13.09 8.23
N GLU A 107 11.59 12.48 9.43
CA GLU A 107 11.44 11.04 9.61
C GLU A 107 10.01 10.54 9.41
N VAL A 108 8.99 11.36 9.77
CA VAL A 108 7.60 11.03 9.48
C VAL A 108 7.33 11.06 7.97
N GLY A 109 7.93 12.01 7.25
CA GLY A 109 7.87 12.08 5.79
C GLY A 109 8.55 10.89 5.13
N ASP A 110 9.76 10.53 5.58
CA ASP A 110 10.50 9.36 5.09
C ASP A 110 9.73 8.06 5.33
N LEU A 111 9.17 7.90 6.54
CA LEU A 111 8.33 6.75 6.89
C LEU A 111 7.12 6.64 5.96
N TYR A 112 6.48 7.78 5.65
CA TYR A 112 5.36 7.76 4.69
C TYR A 112 5.83 7.39 3.28
N GLY A 113 7.02 7.81 2.87
CA GLY A 113 7.64 7.44 1.59
C GLY A 113 7.77 5.92 1.43
N GLU A 114 8.06 5.19 2.51
CA GLU A 114 8.13 3.73 2.52
C GLU A 114 6.80 3.03 2.19
N ARG A 115 5.66 3.72 2.27
CA ARG A 115 4.36 3.20 1.82
C ARG A 115 4.39 2.68 0.38
N TRP A 116 5.19 3.32 -0.48
CA TRP A 116 5.36 2.88 -1.86
C TRP A 116 5.84 1.43 -1.99
N ASN A 117 6.56 0.92 -1.00
CA ASN A 117 6.99 -0.47 -0.98
C ASN A 117 5.80 -1.44 -0.99
N ALA A 118 4.68 -1.10 -0.33
CA ALA A 118 3.47 -1.93 -0.39
C ALA A 118 2.90 -2.03 -1.80
N GLU A 119 2.91 -0.93 -2.57
CA GLU A 119 2.46 -0.95 -3.97
C GLU A 119 3.37 -1.81 -4.86
N VAL A 120 4.69 -1.75 -4.63
CA VAL A 120 5.67 -2.61 -5.31
C VAL A 120 5.47 -4.08 -4.95
N ASP A 121 5.16 -4.37 -3.69
CA ASP A 121 4.91 -5.74 -3.20
C ASP A 121 3.61 -6.31 -3.77
N ILE A 122 2.53 -5.52 -3.78
CA ILE A 122 1.26 -5.87 -4.43
C ILE A 122 1.46 -6.12 -5.93
N ARG A 123 2.23 -5.28 -6.61
CA ARG A 123 2.56 -5.46 -8.03
C ARG A 123 3.37 -6.74 -8.26
N SER A 124 4.33 -7.04 -7.39
CA SER A 124 5.12 -8.27 -7.46
C SER A 124 4.23 -9.51 -7.35
N SER A 125 3.28 -9.52 -6.42
CA SER A 125 2.33 -10.63 -6.25
C SER A 125 1.34 -10.71 -7.42
N LYS A 126 0.68 -9.61 -7.77
CA LYS A 126 -0.36 -9.58 -8.79
C LYS A 126 0.18 -9.83 -10.19
N ILE A 127 1.19 -9.07 -10.60
CA ILE A 127 1.68 -9.06 -11.99
C ILE A 127 2.82 -10.05 -12.17
N THR A 128 3.89 -9.98 -11.34
CA THR A 128 5.08 -10.81 -11.55
C THR A 128 4.82 -12.28 -11.24
N MET A 129 3.98 -12.57 -10.22
CA MET A 129 3.56 -13.93 -9.87
C MET A 129 2.21 -14.33 -10.47
N ASN A 130 1.58 -13.47 -11.27
CA ASN A 130 0.30 -13.73 -11.95
C ASN A 130 -0.87 -14.09 -11.00
N MET A 131 -0.88 -13.53 -9.79
CA MET A 131 -1.94 -13.77 -8.79
C MET A 131 -3.27 -13.08 -9.17
N GLU A 132 -3.30 -12.20 -10.15
CA GLU A 132 -4.54 -11.56 -10.63
C GLU A 132 -5.43 -12.53 -11.44
N ASP A 133 -4.85 -13.61 -11.97
CA ASP A 133 -5.55 -14.66 -12.74
C ASP A 133 -5.73 -15.91 -11.89
N LEU A 134 -6.69 -15.89 -10.96
CA LEU A 134 -7.04 -17.05 -10.14
C LEU A 134 -7.82 -18.07 -10.96
N ARG A 135 -7.42 -19.34 -10.89
CA ARG A 135 -7.99 -20.45 -11.67
C ARG A 135 -9.03 -21.27 -10.89
N GLY A 136 -9.10 -21.09 -9.59
CA GLY A 136 -10.05 -21.77 -8.72
C GLY A 136 -11.50 -21.44 -9.10
N GLN A 137 -12.33 -22.46 -9.28
CA GLN A 137 -13.76 -22.30 -9.62
C GLN A 137 -14.65 -22.21 -8.37
N PHE A 138 -14.17 -22.68 -7.22
CA PHE A 138 -14.90 -22.71 -5.97
C PHE A 138 -14.22 -21.81 -4.92
N PRO A 139 -14.97 -21.16 -4.01
CA PRO A 139 -14.41 -20.24 -3.02
C PRO A 139 -13.25 -20.81 -2.20
N ASP A 140 -13.32 -22.09 -1.81
CA ASP A 140 -12.25 -22.73 -1.03
C ASP A 140 -10.98 -22.98 -1.85
N MET A 141 -11.12 -23.29 -3.13
CA MET A 141 -9.97 -23.41 -4.04
C MET A 141 -9.32 -22.06 -4.29
N VAL A 142 -10.11 -21.01 -4.48
CA VAL A 142 -9.61 -19.62 -4.62
C VAL A 142 -8.83 -19.20 -3.38
N ARG A 143 -9.36 -19.47 -2.17
CA ARG A 143 -8.66 -19.19 -0.92
C ARG A 143 -7.32 -19.92 -0.82
N LYS A 144 -7.29 -21.22 -1.16
CA LYS A 144 -6.06 -22.02 -1.17
C LYS A 144 -5.04 -21.47 -2.16
N GLU A 145 -5.49 -21.10 -3.36
CA GLU A 145 -4.64 -20.51 -4.40
C GLU A 145 -4.01 -19.20 -3.92
N ILE A 146 -4.80 -18.29 -3.29
CA ILE A 146 -4.30 -17.06 -2.69
C ILE A 146 -3.24 -17.37 -1.63
N TRP A 147 -3.47 -18.32 -0.73
CA TRP A 147 -2.51 -18.70 0.30
C TRP A 147 -1.21 -19.26 -0.27
N VAL A 148 -1.29 -20.06 -1.34
CA VAL A 148 -0.11 -20.59 -2.04
C VAL A 148 0.70 -19.45 -2.66
N HIS A 149 0.06 -18.48 -3.31
CA HIS A 149 0.73 -17.29 -3.84
C HIS A 149 1.40 -16.47 -2.73
N CYS A 150 0.73 -16.26 -1.60
CA CYS A 150 1.31 -15.54 -0.45
C CYS A 150 2.51 -16.30 0.13
N LEU A 151 2.43 -17.63 0.25
CA LEU A 151 3.54 -18.45 0.72
C LEU A 151 4.74 -18.37 -0.24
N ALA A 152 4.51 -18.55 -1.54
CA ALA A 152 5.55 -18.45 -2.55
C ALA A 152 6.21 -17.05 -2.56
N TYR A 153 5.41 -15.98 -2.46
CA TYR A 153 5.90 -14.62 -2.32
C TYR A 153 6.85 -14.48 -1.12
N ASN A 154 6.44 -14.97 0.06
CA ASN A 154 7.24 -14.90 1.27
C ASN A 154 8.54 -15.70 1.17
N LEU A 155 8.52 -16.89 0.54
CA LEU A 155 9.71 -17.69 0.32
C LEU A 155 10.73 -16.99 -0.59
N ILE A 156 10.26 -16.34 -1.67
CA ILE A 156 11.12 -15.55 -2.56
C ILE A 156 11.71 -14.36 -1.80
N ARG A 157 10.89 -13.64 -1.01
CA ARG A 157 11.37 -12.54 -0.17
C ARG A 157 12.41 -12.99 0.85
N LYS A 158 12.21 -14.17 1.45
CA LYS A 158 13.19 -14.77 2.37
C LYS A 158 14.51 -15.06 1.64
N ALA A 159 14.47 -15.66 0.45
CA ALA A 159 15.67 -15.90 -0.36
C ALA A 159 16.40 -14.58 -0.71
N MET A 160 15.65 -13.53 -1.08
CA MET A 160 16.22 -12.19 -1.33
C MET A 160 16.88 -11.60 -0.07
N ALA A 161 16.22 -11.73 1.09
CA ALA A 161 16.76 -11.24 2.37
C ALA A 161 18.05 -12.00 2.74
N THR A 162 18.06 -13.33 2.59
CA THR A 162 19.25 -14.16 2.83
C THR A 162 20.39 -13.75 1.90
N ALA A 163 20.12 -13.62 0.59
CA ALA A 163 21.11 -13.17 -0.39
C ALA A 163 21.65 -11.77 -0.06
N ALA A 164 20.78 -10.88 0.42
CA ALA A 164 21.17 -9.53 0.81
C ALA A 164 22.13 -9.51 2.01
N VAL A 165 21.83 -10.33 3.04
CA VAL A 165 22.70 -10.45 4.23
C VAL A 165 24.06 -11.02 3.85
N VAL A 166 24.08 -12.14 3.11
CA VAL A 166 25.33 -12.83 2.72
C VAL A 166 26.24 -11.94 1.84
N HIS A 167 25.65 -11.06 1.04
CA HIS A 167 26.37 -10.20 0.09
C HIS A 167 26.37 -8.73 0.48
N GLU A 168 26.09 -8.39 1.75
CA GLU A 168 26.12 -7.03 2.29
C GLU A 168 25.32 -6.02 1.44
N ARG A 169 24.08 -6.36 1.13
CA ARG A 169 23.18 -5.55 0.30
C ARG A 169 21.90 -5.22 1.03
N THR A 170 21.22 -4.18 0.57
CA THR A 170 19.85 -3.87 1.02
C THR A 170 18.87 -4.74 0.24
N PRO A 171 17.98 -5.52 0.90
CA PRO A 171 17.05 -6.43 0.22
C PRO A 171 16.17 -5.76 -0.85
N ARG A 172 15.79 -4.50 -0.63
CA ARG A 172 14.96 -3.71 -1.58
C ARG A 172 15.70 -3.31 -2.86
N THR A 173 17.02 -3.43 -2.92
CA THR A 173 17.80 -3.17 -4.14
C THR A 173 17.89 -4.39 -5.06
N ILE A 174 17.45 -5.57 -4.59
CA ILE A 174 17.41 -6.81 -5.38
C ILE A 174 16.09 -6.87 -6.17
N SER A 175 16.16 -7.30 -7.42
CA SER A 175 15.02 -7.48 -8.30
C SER A 175 14.18 -8.69 -7.90
N PHE A 176 12.90 -8.47 -7.56
CA PHE A 176 11.98 -9.57 -7.27
C PHE A 176 11.79 -10.52 -8.46
N ALA A 177 11.66 -9.98 -9.67
CA ALA A 177 11.52 -10.79 -10.89
C ALA A 177 12.75 -11.68 -11.13
N GLY A 178 13.98 -11.12 -10.95
CA GLY A 178 15.21 -11.90 -11.06
C GLY A 178 15.32 -12.98 -9.99
N ALA A 179 14.93 -12.67 -8.75
CA ALA A 179 14.90 -13.67 -7.67
C ALA A 179 13.89 -14.78 -7.96
N LEU A 180 12.68 -14.44 -8.41
CA LEU A 180 11.65 -15.41 -8.82
C LEU A 180 12.16 -16.35 -9.92
N GLN A 181 12.75 -15.80 -10.98
CA GLN A 181 13.33 -16.59 -12.08
C GLN A 181 14.43 -17.54 -11.59
N THR A 182 15.33 -17.04 -10.72
CA THR A 182 16.41 -17.86 -10.15
C THR A 182 15.84 -18.99 -9.29
N VAL A 183 14.88 -18.70 -8.40
CA VAL A 183 14.23 -19.72 -7.55
C VAL A 183 13.46 -20.73 -8.39
N SER A 184 12.70 -20.29 -9.38
CA SER A 184 11.96 -21.19 -10.27
C SER A 184 12.89 -22.11 -11.06
N GLY A 185 13.99 -21.58 -11.58
CA GLY A 185 15.00 -22.37 -12.30
C GLY A 185 15.73 -23.40 -11.43
N MET A 186 15.96 -23.07 -10.13
CA MET A 186 16.65 -24.01 -9.24
C MET A 186 15.76 -25.21 -8.81
N MET A 187 14.45 -25.03 -8.76
CA MET A 187 13.53 -26.10 -8.31
C MET A 187 13.66 -27.37 -9.16
N THR A 188 13.93 -27.23 -10.46
CA THR A 188 14.11 -28.36 -11.37
C THR A 188 15.31 -29.24 -10.99
N TYR A 189 16.37 -28.64 -10.46
CA TYR A 189 17.61 -29.35 -10.13
C TYR A 189 17.69 -29.76 -8.66
N ALA A 190 17.02 -29.02 -7.77
CA ALA A 190 17.12 -29.23 -6.32
C ALA A 190 16.70 -30.65 -5.88
N SER A 191 15.77 -31.30 -6.61
CA SER A 191 15.27 -32.62 -6.29
C SER A 191 16.21 -33.79 -6.65
N ILE A 192 17.25 -33.53 -7.42
CA ILE A 192 18.19 -34.57 -7.89
C ILE A 192 19.59 -34.46 -7.27
N LEU A 193 19.84 -33.41 -6.48
CA LEU A 193 21.12 -33.17 -5.82
C LEU A 193 21.14 -33.83 -4.43
N ASP A 194 22.31 -34.37 -4.06
CA ASP A 194 22.56 -34.76 -2.68
C ASP A 194 22.69 -33.54 -1.75
N SER A 195 22.77 -33.76 -0.44
CA SER A 195 22.78 -32.68 0.56
C SER A 195 23.96 -31.73 0.42
N ALA A 196 25.17 -32.22 0.08
CA ALA A 196 26.35 -31.39 -0.06
C ALA A 196 26.32 -30.58 -1.35
N ALA A 197 25.97 -31.20 -2.46
CA ALA A 197 25.78 -30.54 -3.75
C ALA A 197 24.64 -29.52 -3.70
N LEU A 198 23.55 -29.83 -3.00
CA LEU A 198 22.42 -28.92 -2.81
C LEU A 198 22.84 -27.66 -2.04
N SER A 199 23.64 -27.79 -0.97
CA SER A 199 24.12 -26.62 -0.21
C SER A 199 24.96 -25.69 -1.10
N ALA A 200 25.96 -26.23 -1.80
CA ALA A 200 26.80 -25.45 -2.71
C ALA A 200 25.98 -24.81 -3.84
N PHE A 201 24.97 -25.52 -4.34
CA PHE A 201 24.07 -25.01 -5.37
C PHE A 201 23.22 -23.84 -4.86
N ILE A 202 22.69 -23.94 -3.62
CA ILE A 202 21.93 -22.85 -2.97
C ILE A 202 22.83 -21.62 -2.82
N ASP A 203 24.07 -21.77 -2.34
CA ASP A 203 25.01 -20.66 -2.19
C ASP A 203 25.27 -19.96 -3.51
N GLN A 204 25.50 -20.71 -4.59
CA GLN A 204 25.64 -20.15 -5.93
C GLN A 204 24.39 -19.40 -6.39
N LYS A 205 23.19 -19.89 -6.05
CA LYS A 205 21.93 -19.21 -6.40
C LYS A 205 21.71 -17.95 -5.58
N LEU A 206 22.16 -17.89 -4.33
CA LEU A 206 22.15 -16.66 -3.52
C LEU A 206 23.03 -15.57 -4.15
N VAL A 207 24.21 -15.92 -4.68
CA VAL A 207 25.06 -15.00 -5.49
C VAL A 207 24.27 -14.47 -6.70
N SER A 208 23.63 -15.38 -7.44
CA SER A 208 22.81 -15.01 -8.61
C SER A 208 21.67 -14.07 -8.23
N ILE A 209 20.92 -14.37 -7.16
CA ILE A 209 19.83 -13.51 -6.66
C ILE A 209 20.38 -12.13 -6.29
N ALA A 210 21.49 -12.05 -5.57
CA ALA A 210 22.12 -10.79 -5.17
C ALA A 210 22.62 -9.96 -6.36
N SER A 211 22.95 -10.59 -7.49
CA SER A 211 23.40 -9.89 -8.71
C SER A 211 22.27 -9.19 -9.46
N HIS A 212 21.02 -9.67 -9.33
CA HIS A 212 19.85 -9.05 -9.97
C HIS A 212 19.46 -7.75 -9.27
N ARG A 213 19.90 -6.61 -9.78
CA ARG A 213 19.60 -5.30 -9.20
C ARG A 213 18.34 -4.68 -9.79
N VAL A 214 17.57 -4.00 -8.94
CA VAL A 214 16.58 -3.02 -9.41
C VAL A 214 17.35 -1.88 -10.07
N GLY A 215 16.98 -1.53 -11.29
CA GLY A 215 17.61 -0.42 -12.01
C GLY A 215 17.40 0.90 -11.28
N ASN A 216 18.49 1.55 -10.87
CA ASN A 216 18.42 2.91 -10.37
C ASN A 216 18.27 3.85 -11.57
N ARG A 217 17.14 4.57 -11.62
CA ARG A 217 16.83 5.53 -12.70
C ARG A 217 16.53 6.90 -12.07
N PRO A 218 17.56 7.58 -11.54
CA PRO A 218 17.36 8.91 -10.97
C PRO A 218 16.86 9.85 -12.08
N ASN A 219 15.97 10.76 -11.71
CA ASN A 219 15.40 11.78 -12.61
C ASN A 219 14.58 11.24 -13.79
N ARG A 220 14.07 10.01 -13.70
CA ARG A 220 13.17 9.48 -14.71
C ARG A 220 11.83 10.23 -14.67
N ILE A 221 11.64 11.13 -15.62
CA ILE A 221 10.36 11.78 -15.88
C ILE A 221 9.69 11.04 -17.05
N GLU A 222 8.65 10.27 -16.76
CA GLU A 222 7.84 9.65 -17.80
C GLU A 222 6.54 10.42 -17.99
N PRO A 223 6.32 11.02 -19.18
CA PRO A 223 5.03 11.61 -19.50
C PRO A 223 4.00 10.48 -19.56
N ARG A 224 3.05 10.47 -18.63
CA ARG A 224 1.91 9.56 -18.69
C ARG A 224 0.90 10.12 -19.67
N ALA A 225 0.87 9.57 -20.87
CA ALA A 225 -0.29 9.76 -21.74
C ALA A 225 -1.48 9.07 -21.06
N VAL A 226 -2.48 9.87 -20.65
CA VAL A 226 -3.75 9.32 -20.17
C VAL A 226 -4.47 8.77 -21.38
N LYS A 227 -4.27 7.50 -21.73
CA LYS A 227 -5.12 6.80 -22.68
C LYS A 227 -6.48 6.60 -22.02
N ARG A 228 -7.37 7.56 -22.17
CA ARG A 228 -8.79 7.31 -21.95
C ARG A 228 -9.25 6.38 -23.08
N ARG A 229 -9.37 5.09 -22.78
CA ARG A 229 -10.14 4.20 -23.66
C ARG A 229 -11.57 4.75 -23.64
N PRO A 230 -12.16 5.09 -24.80
CA PRO A 230 -13.58 5.42 -24.84
C PRO A 230 -14.31 4.22 -24.22
N LYS A 231 -15.16 4.48 -23.24
CA LYS A 231 -16.04 3.44 -22.72
C LYS A 231 -17.03 3.11 -23.81
N ASN A 232 -17.18 1.83 -24.14
CA ASN A 232 -18.15 1.37 -25.15
C ASN A 232 -19.60 1.71 -24.79
N GLN A 233 -19.85 2.09 -23.53
CA GLN A 233 -21.15 2.48 -23.02
C GLN A 233 -21.00 3.69 -22.11
N GLN A 234 -21.98 4.58 -22.16
CA GLN A 234 -22.05 5.74 -21.27
C GLN A 234 -22.23 5.27 -19.82
N LEU A 235 -21.75 6.08 -18.86
CA LEU A 235 -22.00 5.81 -17.45
C LEU A 235 -23.50 5.92 -17.18
N LEU A 236 -24.04 4.92 -16.49
CA LEU A 236 -25.42 4.96 -16.02
C LEU A 236 -25.58 6.15 -15.04
N THR A 237 -26.42 7.13 -15.41
CA THR A 237 -26.64 8.37 -14.64
C THR A 237 -27.77 8.26 -13.62
N ARG A 238 -28.48 7.13 -13.59
CA ARG A 238 -29.63 6.86 -12.71
C ARG A 238 -29.49 5.47 -12.07
N PRO A 239 -30.25 5.18 -10.99
CA PRO A 239 -30.26 3.86 -10.36
C PRO A 239 -30.58 2.76 -11.38
N ARG A 240 -29.87 1.63 -11.26
CA ARG A 240 -29.97 0.53 -12.23
C ARG A 240 -31.39 -0.03 -12.38
N GLU A 241 -32.19 -0.01 -11.31
CA GLU A 241 -33.58 -0.48 -11.36
C GLU A 241 -34.49 0.44 -12.16
N GLU A 242 -34.33 1.75 -12.02
CA GLU A 242 -35.06 2.74 -12.83
C GLU A 242 -34.68 2.62 -14.31
N ALA A 243 -33.40 2.47 -14.61
CA ALA A 243 -32.93 2.26 -15.97
C ALA A 243 -33.51 0.98 -16.59
N ARG A 244 -33.61 -0.12 -15.82
CA ARG A 244 -34.26 -1.36 -16.26
C ARG A 244 -35.77 -1.17 -16.52
N ALA A 245 -36.44 -0.41 -15.65
CA ALA A 245 -37.87 -0.14 -15.81
C ALA A 245 -38.14 0.70 -17.06
N MET A 246 -37.27 1.67 -17.36
CA MET A 246 -37.37 2.46 -18.60
C MET A 246 -37.17 1.61 -19.85
N LEU A 247 -36.13 0.77 -19.89
CA LEU A 247 -35.87 -0.13 -21.03
C LEU A 247 -36.97 -1.17 -21.24
N ARG A 248 -37.70 -1.55 -20.17
CA ARG A 248 -38.88 -2.44 -20.31
C ARG A 248 -40.08 -1.71 -20.91
N ARG A 249 -40.19 -0.39 -20.69
CA ARG A 249 -41.27 0.43 -21.24
C ARG A 249 -40.95 0.90 -22.67
N ASP A 250 -39.72 1.23 -22.91
CA ASP A 250 -39.21 1.67 -24.22
C ASP A 250 -37.82 1.07 -24.45
N PRO A 251 -37.72 -0.02 -25.25
CA PRO A 251 -36.44 -0.69 -25.55
C PRO A 251 -35.43 0.20 -26.32
N GLY A 252 -35.89 1.31 -26.92
CA GLY A 252 -35.04 2.26 -27.63
C GLY A 252 -34.61 3.47 -26.77
N ALA A 253 -34.99 3.55 -25.50
CA ALA A 253 -34.64 4.66 -24.63
C ALA A 253 -33.12 4.77 -24.45
N VAL A 254 -32.59 5.96 -24.62
CA VAL A 254 -31.20 6.31 -24.29
C VAL A 254 -31.12 6.53 -22.77
N LEU A 255 -30.27 5.78 -22.09
CA LEU A 255 -30.05 5.79 -20.62
C LEU A 255 -28.97 6.81 -20.22
#